data_3b9dce774228479b1a57b9ef28c8fcce
#
_entry.id   3b9dce774228479b1a57b9ef28c8fcce
#
_cell.length_a   1.000
_cell.length_b   1.000
_cell.length_c   1.000
_cell.angle_alpha   90.00
_cell.angle_beta   90.00
_cell.angle_gamma   90.00
#
_symmetry.space_group_name_H-M   'P 1'
#
loop_
_entity.id
_entity.type
_entity.pdbx_description
1 polymer ?
#
loop_
_entity_poly.entity_id
_entity_poly.type
_entity_poly.pdbx_seq_one_letter_code
_entity_poly.pdbx_strand_id
1 'polypeptide(L)'
;MVLETRRRSLTTCLLLAGICLTGDGSYLFSQPSVVHWMARRYQTPFLQVIYDNGGWKSPKLSMLALHPDGRAAKARDLGVGFEPVPDHAGIAAAAGGAYARVVAHPGELESALEAAMDVVRRDRRCAVLDVKLPPL
;
A
#
# COMPACT_ATOMS: atom_id res chain seq x y z
N MET A 1 -18.53 -32.23 -31.26
CA MET A 1 -17.24 -32.47 -30.59
C MET A 1 -16.22 -31.46 -31.08
N VAL A 2 -16.45 -30.16 -30.93
CA VAL A 2 -15.50 -29.08 -31.29
C VAL A 2 -15.82 -27.82 -30.46
N LEU A 3 -15.62 -27.83 -29.15
CA LEU A 3 -15.76 -26.59 -28.33
C LEU A 3 -14.89 -26.56 -27.06
N GLU A 4 -13.91 -27.47 -26.93
CA GLU A 4 -13.16 -27.55 -25.69
C GLU A 4 -11.71 -27.04 -25.77
N THR A 5 -11.24 -26.59 -26.92
CA THR A 5 -9.82 -26.23 -27.13
C THR A 5 -9.51 -24.74 -26.98
N ARG A 6 -10.51 -23.87 -26.77
CA ARG A 6 -10.29 -22.40 -26.70
C ARG A 6 -10.15 -21.80 -25.29
N ARG A 7 -10.30 -22.56 -24.23
CA ARG A 7 -10.21 -22.01 -22.87
C ARG A 7 -8.81 -21.97 -22.28
N ARG A 8 -7.82 -22.61 -22.90
CA ARG A 8 -6.44 -22.67 -22.36
C ARG A 8 -5.52 -21.51 -22.80
N SER A 9 -5.89 -20.74 -23.81
CA SER A 9 -5.02 -19.69 -24.36
C SER A 9 -5.15 -18.32 -23.71
N LEU A 10 -6.22 -18.04 -22.97
CA LEU A 10 -6.42 -16.75 -22.30
C LEU A 10 -5.83 -16.66 -20.89
N THR A 11 -5.48 -17.79 -20.31
CA THR A 11 -4.98 -17.85 -18.92
C THR A 11 -3.48 -17.50 -18.81
N THR A 12 -2.75 -17.53 -19.90
CA THR A 12 -1.28 -17.29 -19.88
C THR A 12 -0.92 -15.81 -20.00
N CYS A 13 -1.84 -14.95 -20.40
CA CYS A 13 -1.55 -13.53 -20.65
C CYS A 13 -1.81 -12.58 -19.47
N LEU A 14 -2.20 -13.09 -18.29
CA LEU A 14 -2.60 -12.28 -17.12
C LEU A 14 -1.73 -12.50 -15.87
N LEU A 15 -0.47 -12.82 -16.06
CA LEU A 15 0.50 -12.96 -14.96
C LEU A 15 1.36 -11.70 -14.71
N LEU A 16 0.91 -10.53 -15.18
CA LEU A 16 1.51 -9.26 -14.78
C LEU A 16 0.96 -8.88 -13.40
N ALA A 17 1.71 -9.18 -12.36
CA ALA A 17 1.43 -8.64 -11.04
C ALA A 17 1.78 -7.15 -11.05
N GLY A 18 0.78 -6.29 -10.88
CA GLY A 18 1.01 -4.87 -10.65
C GLY A 18 1.68 -4.66 -9.29
N ILE A 19 2.65 -3.73 -9.23
CA ILE A 19 3.26 -3.29 -7.97
C ILE A 19 2.98 -1.80 -7.84
N CYS A 20 2.40 -1.39 -6.71
CA CYS A 20 2.13 0.00 -6.39
C CYS A 20 2.99 0.40 -5.18
N LEU A 21 3.78 1.45 -5.32
CA LEU A 21 4.57 2.05 -4.25
C LEU A 21 3.93 3.37 -3.85
N THR A 22 3.67 3.58 -2.57
CA THR A 22 3.00 4.80 -2.10
C THR A 22 3.45 5.17 -0.68
N GLY A 23 3.36 6.45 -0.33
CA GLY A 23 3.47 6.89 1.05
C GLY A 23 2.14 6.68 1.80
N ASP A 24 2.22 6.60 3.12
CA ASP A 24 1.10 6.43 4.04
C ASP A 24 -0.01 7.48 3.85
N GLY A 25 0.35 8.76 3.74
CA GLY A 25 -0.59 9.84 3.48
C GLY A 25 -1.30 9.69 2.12
N SER A 26 -0.57 9.37 1.06
CA SER A 26 -1.17 9.14 -0.27
C SER A 26 -2.06 7.91 -0.28
N TYR A 27 -1.69 6.86 0.46
CA TYR A 27 -2.50 5.68 0.63
C TYR A 27 -3.87 6.02 1.25
N LEU A 28 -3.89 6.78 2.33
CA LEU A 28 -5.15 7.20 2.97
C LEU A 28 -6.02 8.08 2.05
N PHE A 29 -5.40 8.98 1.29
CA PHE A 29 -6.11 9.81 0.33
C PHE A 29 -6.75 9.03 -0.83
N SER A 30 -6.17 7.90 -1.21
CA SER A 30 -6.65 7.08 -2.32
C SER A 30 -7.89 6.24 -2.00
N GLN A 31 -8.49 6.37 -0.82
CA GLN A 31 -9.61 5.56 -0.35
C GLN A 31 -9.35 4.06 -0.47
N PRO A 32 -8.36 3.53 0.23
CA PRO A 32 -7.85 2.17 0.03
C PRO A 32 -8.89 1.08 0.22
N SER A 33 -9.90 1.29 1.05
CA SER A 33 -11.01 0.36 1.23
C SER A 33 -11.75 0.09 -0.07
N VAL A 34 -12.04 1.13 -0.85
CA VAL A 34 -12.72 1.00 -2.15
C VAL A 34 -11.82 0.33 -3.17
N VAL A 35 -10.54 0.74 -3.23
CA VAL A 35 -9.56 0.18 -4.16
C VAL A 35 -9.40 -1.33 -3.96
N HIS A 36 -9.20 -1.80 -2.74
CA HIS A 36 -9.01 -3.21 -2.44
C HIS A 36 -10.31 -4.03 -2.59
N TRP A 37 -11.46 -3.45 -2.26
CA TRP A 37 -12.75 -4.06 -2.54
C TRP A 37 -12.96 -4.27 -4.05
N MET A 38 -12.68 -3.25 -4.87
CA MET A 38 -12.78 -3.34 -6.33
C MET A 38 -11.79 -4.34 -6.91
N ALA A 39 -10.54 -4.34 -6.45
CA ALA A 39 -9.54 -5.31 -6.88
C ALA A 39 -10.01 -6.76 -6.64
N ARG A 40 -10.63 -7.02 -5.49
CA ARG A 40 -11.25 -8.32 -5.21
C ARG A 40 -12.42 -8.62 -6.14
N ARG A 41 -13.32 -7.64 -6.33
CA ARG A 41 -14.50 -7.80 -7.19
C ARG A 41 -14.13 -8.14 -8.63
N TYR A 42 -13.14 -7.46 -9.18
CA TYR A 42 -12.73 -7.61 -10.58
C TYR A 42 -11.57 -8.59 -10.80
N GLN A 43 -11.10 -9.25 -9.73
CA GLN A 43 -10.01 -10.22 -9.79
C GLN A 43 -8.73 -9.62 -10.40
N THR A 44 -8.40 -8.40 -10.00
CA THR A 44 -7.22 -7.65 -10.42
C THR A 44 -6.23 -7.48 -9.25
N PRO A 45 -5.60 -8.58 -8.79
CA PRO A 45 -4.71 -8.53 -7.63
C PRO A 45 -3.43 -7.75 -7.94
N PHE A 46 -2.91 -7.05 -6.94
CA PHE A 46 -1.65 -6.32 -7.01
C PHE A 46 -0.96 -6.32 -5.66
N LEU A 47 0.36 -6.06 -5.66
CA LEU A 47 1.14 -5.79 -4.47
C LEU A 47 1.16 -4.28 -4.22
N GLN A 48 0.77 -3.87 -3.02
CA GLN A 48 0.94 -2.50 -2.52
C GLN A 48 2.02 -2.48 -1.45
N VAL A 49 3.01 -1.60 -1.63
CA VAL A 49 4.02 -1.31 -0.60
C VAL A 49 3.81 0.12 -0.12
N ILE A 50 3.56 0.27 1.16
CA ILE A 50 3.33 1.55 1.81
C ILE A 50 4.60 1.96 2.54
N TYR A 51 5.12 3.14 2.23
CA TYR A 51 6.21 3.78 2.98
C TYR A 51 5.59 4.58 4.13
N ASP A 52 5.54 3.98 5.31
CA ASP A 52 4.90 4.56 6.50
C ASP A 52 5.93 5.28 7.37
N ASN A 53 5.89 6.61 7.33
CA ASN A 53 6.66 7.50 8.20
C ASN A 53 5.79 8.20 9.25
N GLY A 54 4.53 7.83 9.37
CA GLY A 54 3.58 8.35 10.37
C GLY A 54 2.96 9.69 10.02
N GLY A 55 2.94 10.11 8.73
CA GLY A 55 2.27 11.34 8.37
C GLY A 55 2.69 12.00 7.05
N TRP A 56 2.23 13.23 6.84
CA TRP A 56 2.47 14.01 5.63
C TRP A 56 3.82 14.74 5.66
N LYS A 57 4.92 14.02 5.51
CA LYS A 57 6.28 14.57 5.54
C LYS A 57 6.55 15.59 4.44
N SER A 58 6.15 15.30 3.20
CA SER A 58 6.39 16.20 2.07
C SER A 58 5.71 17.56 2.24
N PRO A 59 4.42 17.66 2.60
CA PRO A 59 3.78 18.95 2.93
C PRO A 59 4.49 19.70 4.06
N LYS A 60 4.90 19.00 5.13
CA LYS A 60 5.66 19.60 6.23
C LYS A 60 6.96 20.25 5.75
N LEU A 61 7.77 19.47 5.01
CA LEU A 61 9.06 19.96 4.52
C LEU A 61 8.89 21.12 3.53
N SER A 62 7.91 21.04 2.62
CA SER A 62 7.63 22.12 1.66
C SER A 62 7.22 23.42 2.35
N MET A 63 6.36 23.34 3.36
CA MET A 63 5.93 24.51 4.12
C MET A 63 7.08 25.14 4.90
N LEU A 64 7.91 24.33 5.55
CA LEU A 64 9.07 24.82 6.30
C LEU A 64 10.15 25.41 5.39
N ALA A 65 10.34 24.87 4.19
CA ALA A 65 11.28 25.40 3.21
C ALA A 65 10.86 26.77 2.68
N LEU A 66 9.55 26.98 2.45
CA LEU A 66 9.02 28.24 1.97
C LEU A 66 8.94 29.32 3.06
N HIS A 67 8.69 28.90 4.31
CA HIS A 67 8.48 29.80 5.44
C HIS A 67 9.28 29.35 6.67
N PRO A 68 10.63 29.40 6.62
CA PRO A 68 11.48 28.88 7.70
C PRO A 68 11.27 29.60 9.04
N ASP A 69 10.91 30.88 9.03
CA ASP A 69 10.62 31.70 10.20
C ASP A 69 9.12 31.90 10.47
N GLY A 70 8.29 31.21 9.71
CA GLY A 70 6.83 31.33 9.76
C GLY A 70 6.23 30.79 11.08
N ARG A 71 4.93 30.98 11.24
CA ARG A 71 4.18 30.45 12.40
C ARG A 71 4.27 28.94 12.49
N ALA A 72 4.25 28.25 11.35
CA ALA A 72 4.38 26.80 11.27
C ALA A 72 5.73 26.29 11.80
N ALA A 73 6.83 26.97 11.48
CA ALA A 73 8.16 26.61 11.98
C ALA A 73 8.27 26.72 13.52
N LYS A 74 7.43 27.57 14.12
CA LYS A 74 7.37 27.82 15.57
C LYS A 74 6.31 26.97 16.26
N ALA A 75 5.44 26.30 15.52
CA ALA A 75 4.39 25.48 16.07
C ALA A 75 4.94 24.16 16.63
N ARG A 76 4.46 23.75 17.78
CA ARG A 76 4.81 22.46 18.39
C ARG A 76 4.24 21.28 17.60
N ASP A 77 3.06 21.45 17.04
CA ASP A 77 2.37 20.47 16.23
C ASP A 77 1.77 21.17 14.99
N LEU A 78 1.94 20.55 13.83
CA LEU A 78 1.43 21.03 12.55
C LEU A 78 0.19 20.27 12.07
N GLY A 79 -0.29 19.30 12.86
CA GLY A 79 -1.42 18.45 12.46
C GLY A 79 -1.12 17.57 11.23
N VAL A 80 0.14 17.27 10.96
CA VAL A 80 0.56 16.45 9.82
C VAL A 80 0.91 15.01 10.20
N GLY A 81 1.04 14.73 11.48
CA GLY A 81 1.26 13.39 12.02
C GLY A 81 -0.06 12.60 12.12
N PHE A 82 0.05 11.28 12.05
CA PHE A 82 -1.08 10.38 12.24
C PHE A 82 -1.10 9.86 13.67
N GLU A 83 -1.90 10.51 14.52
CA GLU A 83 -2.13 10.11 15.92
C GLU A 83 -3.64 9.97 16.17
N PRO A 84 -4.14 8.78 16.49
CA PRO A 84 -3.44 7.49 16.51
C PRO A 84 -3.04 7.02 15.11
N VAL A 85 -1.96 6.20 15.03
CA VAL A 85 -1.49 5.65 13.77
C VAL A 85 -2.54 4.70 13.18
N PRO A 86 -2.98 4.90 11.93
CA PRO A 86 -3.92 3.99 11.27
C PRO A 86 -3.32 2.60 11.02
N ASP A 87 -4.13 1.57 11.09
CA ASP A 87 -3.77 0.24 10.60
C ASP A 87 -3.92 0.18 9.08
N HIS A 88 -2.91 0.67 8.37
CA HIS A 88 -2.93 0.78 6.91
C HIS A 88 -3.15 -0.58 6.23
N ALA A 89 -2.44 -1.61 6.67
CA ALA A 89 -2.55 -2.94 6.10
C ALA A 89 -3.89 -3.60 6.44
N GLY A 90 -4.39 -3.39 7.66
CA GLY A 90 -5.68 -3.89 8.12
C GLY A 90 -6.87 -3.33 7.34
N ILE A 91 -6.80 -2.08 6.88
CA ILE A 91 -7.83 -1.49 6.00
C ILE A 91 -8.02 -2.34 4.74
N ALA A 92 -6.94 -2.73 4.08
CA ALA A 92 -7.00 -3.54 2.87
C ALA A 92 -7.49 -4.96 3.14
N ALA A 93 -7.06 -5.55 4.25
CA ALA A 93 -7.50 -6.87 4.68
C ALA A 93 -9.01 -6.88 4.95
N ALA A 94 -9.52 -5.92 5.70
CA ALA A 94 -10.93 -5.81 6.04
C ALA A 94 -11.82 -5.58 4.82
N ALA A 95 -11.42 -4.70 3.91
CA ALA A 95 -12.22 -4.32 2.75
C ALA A 95 -12.17 -5.32 1.59
N GLY A 96 -10.98 -5.83 1.29
CA GLY A 96 -10.73 -6.66 0.10
C GLY A 96 -10.21 -8.07 0.39
N GLY A 97 -9.98 -8.46 1.65
CA GLY A 97 -9.36 -9.73 2.01
C GLY A 97 -7.90 -9.81 1.56
N ALA A 98 -7.21 -8.68 1.48
CA ALA A 98 -5.80 -8.65 1.11
C ALA A 98 -4.94 -9.36 2.17
N TYR A 99 -3.82 -9.91 1.72
CA TYR A 99 -2.74 -10.29 2.63
C TYR A 99 -2.13 -9.02 3.20
N ALA A 100 -2.06 -8.91 4.52
CA ALA A 100 -1.61 -7.72 5.22
C ALA A 100 -0.40 -8.07 6.10
N ARG A 101 0.70 -7.32 5.97
CA ARG A 101 1.88 -7.50 6.80
C ARG A 101 2.55 -6.17 7.09
N VAL A 102 2.87 -5.94 8.35
CA VAL A 102 3.75 -4.84 8.77
C VAL A 102 5.19 -5.31 8.70
N VAL A 103 6.07 -4.49 8.14
CA VAL A 103 7.52 -4.72 8.05
C VAL A 103 8.18 -3.66 8.91
N ALA A 104 8.60 -4.04 10.11
CA ALA A 104 9.20 -3.12 11.08
C ALA A 104 10.73 -3.03 10.98
N HIS A 105 11.38 -4.09 10.45
CA HIS A 105 12.82 -4.14 10.33
C HIS A 105 13.28 -4.39 8.91
N PRO A 106 14.34 -3.72 8.43
CA PRO A 106 14.83 -3.88 7.05
C PRO A 106 15.16 -5.33 6.66
N GLY A 107 15.65 -6.14 7.61
CA GLY A 107 15.97 -7.54 7.37
C GLY A 107 14.76 -8.45 7.07
N GLU A 108 13.54 -7.97 7.32
CA GLU A 108 12.31 -8.71 7.02
C GLU A 108 11.77 -8.43 5.61
N LEU A 109 12.29 -7.39 4.93
CA LEU A 109 11.70 -6.87 3.70
C LEU A 109 11.71 -7.90 2.58
N GLU A 110 12.84 -8.58 2.36
CA GLU A 110 12.99 -9.56 1.29
C GLU A 110 11.98 -10.70 1.44
N SER A 111 11.92 -11.31 2.61
CA SER A 111 10.98 -12.41 2.89
C SER A 111 9.52 -11.96 2.85
N ALA A 112 9.23 -10.71 3.23
CA ALA A 112 7.90 -10.13 3.15
C ALA A 112 7.47 -9.90 1.69
N LEU A 113 8.38 -9.41 0.84
CA LEU A 113 8.14 -9.21 -0.59
C LEU A 113 7.89 -10.54 -1.29
N GLU A 114 8.70 -11.57 -1.03
CA GLU A 114 8.51 -12.90 -1.60
C GLU A 114 7.14 -13.47 -1.23
N ALA A 115 6.79 -13.47 0.06
CA ALA A 115 5.50 -13.96 0.54
C ALA A 115 4.32 -13.18 -0.08
N ALA A 116 4.42 -11.86 -0.16
CA ALA A 116 3.40 -11.00 -0.75
C ALA A 116 3.22 -11.26 -2.25
N MET A 117 4.33 -11.43 -2.99
CA MET A 117 4.28 -11.76 -4.42
C MET A 117 3.70 -13.14 -4.68
N ASP A 118 3.98 -14.12 -3.83
CA ASP A 118 3.38 -15.45 -3.93
C ASP A 118 1.86 -15.40 -3.75
N VAL A 119 1.36 -14.63 -2.78
CA VAL A 119 -0.08 -14.39 -2.58
C VAL A 119 -0.71 -13.76 -3.82
N VAL A 120 -0.08 -12.73 -4.39
CA VAL A 120 -0.60 -12.07 -5.59
C VAL A 120 -0.65 -13.02 -6.78
N ARG A 121 0.40 -13.81 -6.99
CA ARG A 121 0.53 -14.69 -8.16
C ARG A 121 -0.27 -15.98 -8.04
N ARG A 122 -0.22 -16.65 -6.88
CA ARG A 122 -0.80 -17.98 -6.67
C ARG A 122 -2.22 -17.91 -6.16
N ASP A 123 -2.45 -17.08 -5.12
CA ASP A 123 -3.76 -16.99 -4.47
C ASP A 123 -4.70 -16.01 -5.17
N ARG A 124 -4.18 -15.23 -6.13
CA ARG A 124 -4.95 -14.21 -6.85
C ARG A 124 -5.62 -13.20 -5.91
N ARG A 125 -4.92 -12.83 -4.84
CA ARG A 125 -5.34 -11.84 -3.84
C ARG A 125 -4.38 -10.66 -3.84
N CYS A 126 -4.88 -9.48 -3.48
CA CYS A 126 -4.00 -8.34 -3.18
C CYS A 126 -3.12 -8.66 -1.97
N ALA A 127 -1.93 -8.08 -1.96
CA ALA A 127 -1.05 -8.07 -0.81
C ALA A 127 -0.66 -6.64 -0.47
N VAL A 128 -0.58 -6.30 0.82
CA VAL A 128 -0.18 -4.99 1.33
C VAL A 128 0.94 -5.17 2.34
N LEU A 129 2.04 -4.51 2.08
CA LEU A 129 3.16 -4.39 3.01
C LEU A 129 3.21 -2.96 3.55
N ASP A 130 3.02 -2.82 4.84
CA ASP A 130 3.18 -1.57 5.58
C ASP A 130 4.61 -1.50 6.12
N VAL A 131 5.49 -0.79 5.39
CA VAL A 131 6.92 -0.71 5.69
C VAL A 131 7.18 0.51 6.55
N LYS A 132 7.56 0.26 7.81
CA LYS A 132 7.84 1.33 8.77
C LYS A 132 9.16 2.02 8.44
N LEU A 133 9.09 3.32 8.32
CA LEU A 133 10.23 4.21 8.13
C LEU A 133 10.47 5.05 9.39
N PRO A 134 11.65 5.68 9.52
CA PRO A 134 11.86 6.67 10.58
C PRO A 134 10.75 7.72 10.56
N PRO A 135 10.21 8.07 11.73
CA PRO A 135 9.09 9.01 11.83
C PRO A 135 9.44 10.41 11.32
N LEU A 136 8.41 11.23 11.19
CA LEU A 136 8.47 12.65 10.80
C LEU A 136 9.36 13.50 11.69
#